data_343aa168b89397c8b6ff6c0ddaae11b8
#
_entry.id   343aa168b89397c8b6ff6c0ddaae11b8
#
_cell.length_a   1.000
_cell.length_b   1.000
_cell.length_c   1.000
_cell.angle_alpha   90.00
_cell.angle_beta   90.00
_cell.angle_gamma   90.00
#
_symmetry.space_group_name_H-M   'P 1'
#
loop_
_entity.id
_entity.type
_entity.pdbx_description
1 polymer ?
#
loop_
_entity_poly.entity_id
_entity_poly.type
_entity_poly.pdbx_seq_one_letter_code
_entity_poly.pdbx_strand_id
1 'polypeptide(L)'
;MAAPVLSREDIEQIAVRVLSIYTEAYVPERHLCYQVNPEELADVLGLEVDYQIPSPDGSILGVTSPDEQYVPVYYDGEECYYYLDGNTILIDARLCASPKTVGRKNYTLAHEIAHQILYKAFPDAYGPARRLMCDYRRTPESRRKVTDWTEWQADALAAALLMPKDAVLDGMFLAGLGEHIGTLSKKYTPNKYDSFCRLAEALGVSRSALAFRMERLGLLDKNLLYKQ
;
A
#
# COMPACT_ATOMS: atom_id res chain seq x y z
N MET A 1 18.84 -9.09 15.96
CA MET A 1 17.87 -8.36 16.82
C MET A 1 16.49 -8.53 16.21
N ALA A 2 15.41 -8.51 17.00
CA ALA A 2 14.05 -8.52 16.43
C ALA A 2 13.76 -7.16 15.78
N ALA A 3 12.91 -7.14 14.71
CA ALA A 3 12.46 -5.90 14.10
C ALA A 3 11.83 -4.98 15.16
N PRO A 4 12.03 -3.65 15.13
CA PRO A 4 11.43 -2.75 16.09
C PRO A 4 9.91 -2.87 16.00
N VAL A 5 9.26 -2.91 17.14
CA VAL A 5 7.80 -2.85 17.19
C VAL A 5 7.39 -1.37 17.08
N LEU A 6 7.09 -0.91 15.86
CA LEU A 6 6.58 0.43 15.65
C LEU A 6 5.11 0.49 16.06
N SER A 7 4.76 1.50 16.83
CA SER A 7 3.36 1.81 17.12
C SER A 7 2.66 2.33 15.85
N ARG A 8 1.32 2.38 15.87
CA ARG A 8 0.58 3.01 14.78
C ARG A 8 0.93 4.49 14.62
N GLU A 9 1.19 5.17 15.72
CA GLU A 9 1.56 6.58 15.72
C GLU A 9 2.94 6.79 15.09
N ASP A 10 3.92 5.92 15.39
CA ASP A 10 5.24 5.95 14.75
C ASP A 10 5.12 5.78 13.23
N ILE A 11 4.28 4.85 12.78
CA ILE A 11 4.03 4.60 11.35
C ILE A 11 3.39 5.82 10.69
N GLU A 12 2.38 6.45 11.32
CA GLU A 12 1.79 7.69 10.80
C GLU A 12 2.82 8.82 10.72
N GLN A 13 3.70 8.96 11.71
CA GLN A 13 4.76 9.98 11.69
C GLN A 13 5.79 9.71 10.58
N ILE A 14 6.16 8.45 10.34
CA ILE A 14 7.02 8.08 9.21
C ILE A 14 6.35 8.47 7.90
N ALA A 15 5.07 8.11 7.71
CA ALA A 15 4.32 8.47 6.51
C ALA A 15 4.26 9.98 6.29
N VAL A 16 3.98 10.79 7.33
CA VAL A 16 3.95 12.25 7.24
C VAL A 16 5.29 12.82 6.77
N ARG A 17 6.41 12.32 7.30
CA ARG A 17 7.75 12.77 6.88
C ARG A 17 8.06 12.42 5.43
N VAL A 18 7.73 11.21 5.01
CA VAL A 18 7.91 10.78 3.61
C VAL A 18 7.03 11.58 2.66
N LEU A 19 5.77 11.79 3.04
CA LEU A 19 4.83 12.56 2.22
C LEU A 19 5.15 14.05 2.17
N SER A 20 5.86 14.61 3.15
CA SER A 20 6.32 16.01 3.06
C SER A 20 7.29 16.21 1.88
N ILE A 21 8.17 15.23 1.63
CA ILE A 21 9.10 15.25 0.50
C ILE A 21 8.33 15.08 -0.82
N TYR A 22 7.39 14.13 -0.86
CA TYR A 22 6.53 13.91 -2.03
C TYR A 22 5.71 15.15 -2.39
N THR A 23 5.06 15.78 -1.41
CA THR A 23 4.21 16.95 -1.67
C THR A 23 5.01 18.17 -2.09
N GLU A 24 6.23 18.33 -1.60
CA GLU A 24 7.13 19.39 -2.06
C GLU A 24 7.51 19.22 -3.54
N ALA A 25 7.70 17.99 -3.98
CA ALA A 25 8.12 17.68 -5.35
C ALA A 25 6.94 17.68 -6.34
N TYR A 26 5.81 17.09 -6.00
CA TYR A 26 4.72 16.77 -6.93
C TYR A 26 3.38 17.47 -6.64
N VAL A 27 3.21 18.04 -5.45
CA VAL A 27 1.96 18.72 -5.04
C VAL A 27 2.27 20.12 -4.49
N PRO A 28 2.89 21.01 -5.29
CA PRO A 28 3.34 22.32 -4.82
C PRO A 28 2.20 23.24 -4.38
N GLU A 29 1.01 23.06 -4.95
CA GLU A 29 -0.20 23.76 -4.50
C GLU A 29 -0.99 22.82 -3.58
N ARG A 30 -1.27 23.27 -2.35
CA ARG A 30 -2.04 22.48 -1.38
C ARG A 30 -3.46 22.26 -1.89
N HIS A 31 -3.71 21.06 -2.39
CA HIS A 31 -5.06 20.55 -2.64
C HIS A 31 -5.59 19.87 -1.37
N LEU A 32 -6.88 20.09 -1.06
CA LEU A 32 -7.52 19.51 0.13
C LEU A 32 -7.47 17.97 0.10
N CYS A 33 -7.79 17.37 -1.05
CA CYS A 33 -7.72 15.92 -1.24
C CYS A 33 -6.87 15.64 -2.48
N TYR A 34 -5.81 14.87 -2.33
CA TYR A 34 -4.92 14.49 -3.43
C TYR A 34 -4.66 13.00 -3.44
N GLN A 35 -4.55 12.46 -4.63
CA GLN A 35 -4.10 11.09 -4.84
C GLN A 35 -2.57 11.05 -4.75
N VAL A 36 -2.04 10.17 -3.91
CA VAL A 36 -0.61 9.85 -3.93
C VAL A 36 -0.37 8.85 -5.05
N ASN A 37 0.47 9.24 -6.02
CA ASN A 37 0.94 8.33 -7.07
C ASN A 37 2.15 7.55 -6.53
N PRO A 38 2.07 6.22 -6.35
CA PRO A 38 3.18 5.47 -5.78
C PRO A 38 4.40 5.36 -6.70
N GLU A 39 4.27 5.56 -8.02
CA GLU A 39 5.42 5.62 -8.94
C GLU A 39 6.22 6.90 -8.73
N GLU A 40 5.53 8.05 -8.61
CA GLU A 40 6.17 9.33 -8.26
C GLU A 40 6.78 9.29 -6.85
N LEU A 41 6.11 8.59 -5.92
CA LEU A 41 6.64 8.40 -4.57
C LEU A 41 7.92 7.55 -4.59
N ALA A 42 7.99 6.51 -5.42
CA ALA A 42 9.20 5.71 -5.62
C ALA A 42 10.33 6.57 -6.18
N ASP A 43 10.05 7.40 -7.20
CA ASP A 43 11.01 8.30 -7.85
C ASP A 43 11.63 9.28 -6.83
N VAL A 44 10.81 9.94 -6.02
CA VAL A 44 11.28 10.86 -4.95
C VAL A 44 12.19 10.16 -3.94
N LEU A 45 11.97 8.87 -3.70
CA LEU A 45 12.77 8.07 -2.77
C LEU A 45 14.02 7.45 -3.41
N GLY A 46 14.24 7.69 -4.71
CA GLY A 46 15.33 7.12 -5.48
C GLY A 46 15.20 5.60 -5.66
N LEU A 47 13.96 5.10 -5.77
CA LEU A 47 13.64 3.71 -6.02
C LEU A 47 13.26 3.52 -7.49
N GLU A 48 13.76 2.47 -8.10
CA GLU A 48 13.39 2.07 -9.46
C GLU A 48 12.22 1.08 -9.41
N VAL A 49 11.25 1.24 -10.31
CA VAL A 49 10.10 0.35 -10.43
C VAL A 49 10.14 -0.36 -11.78
N ASP A 50 10.17 -1.68 -11.77
CA ASP A 50 10.09 -2.49 -12.98
C ASP A 50 8.92 -3.48 -12.91
N TYR A 51 8.40 -3.84 -14.08
CA TYR A 51 7.21 -4.67 -14.24
C TYR A 51 7.59 -6.00 -14.85
N GLN A 52 7.56 -7.05 -14.02
CA GLN A 52 7.94 -8.42 -14.39
C GLN A 52 6.86 -9.41 -13.98
N ILE A 53 7.01 -10.67 -14.27
CA ILE A 53 6.13 -11.73 -13.76
C ILE A 53 6.89 -12.52 -12.68
N PRO A 54 6.74 -12.18 -11.39
CA PRO A 54 7.53 -12.79 -10.31
C PRO A 54 7.04 -14.18 -9.90
N SER A 55 5.84 -14.59 -10.36
CA SER A 55 5.32 -15.95 -10.15
C SER A 55 4.36 -16.36 -11.27
N PRO A 56 4.38 -17.64 -11.72
CA PRO A 56 3.49 -18.10 -12.81
C PRO A 56 2.01 -18.03 -12.43
N ASP A 57 1.68 -18.31 -11.18
CA ASP A 57 0.32 -18.41 -10.65
C ASP A 57 -0.25 -17.07 -10.12
N GLY A 58 0.53 -15.98 -10.12
CA GLY A 58 0.12 -14.69 -9.58
C GLY A 58 0.03 -14.65 -8.05
N SER A 59 0.70 -15.58 -7.37
CA SER A 59 0.77 -15.59 -5.90
C SER A 59 1.66 -14.46 -5.37
N ILE A 60 2.71 -14.07 -6.11
CA ILE A 60 3.60 -12.96 -5.81
C ILE A 60 3.23 -11.78 -6.70
N LEU A 61 2.94 -10.64 -6.09
CA LEU A 61 2.51 -9.42 -6.79
C LEU A 61 3.56 -8.32 -6.78
N GLY A 62 4.46 -8.34 -5.81
CA GLY A 62 5.57 -7.42 -5.68
C GLY A 62 6.75 -8.11 -5.02
N VAL A 63 7.94 -7.64 -5.32
CA VAL A 63 9.20 -8.13 -4.74
C VAL A 63 10.14 -6.96 -4.59
N THR A 64 10.73 -6.81 -3.40
CA THR A 64 11.84 -5.90 -3.16
C THR A 64 12.86 -6.52 -2.22
N SER A 65 14.07 -6.00 -2.23
CA SER A 65 15.16 -6.44 -1.35
C SER A 65 15.99 -5.24 -0.90
N PRO A 66 16.46 -5.22 0.35
CA PRO A 66 17.42 -4.20 0.79
C PRO A 66 18.83 -4.43 0.24
N ASP A 67 19.13 -5.66 -0.22
CA ASP A 67 20.44 -6.10 -0.68
C ASP A 67 20.38 -6.58 -2.13
N GLU A 68 21.55 -6.61 -2.76
CA GLU A 68 21.73 -7.19 -4.08
C GLU A 68 21.39 -8.69 -4.08
N GLN A 69 20.48 -9.10 -4.97
CA GLN A 69 20.14 -10.51 -5.15
C GLN A 69 19.49 -10.80 -6.49
N TYR A 70 19.53 -12.08 -6.88
CA TYR A 70 18.76 -12.59 -8.01
C TYR A 70 17.43 -13.16 -7.54
N VAL A 71 16.34 -12.80 -8.23
CA VAL A 71 14.99 -13.30 -7.97
C VAL A 71 14.43 -13.96 -9.24
N PRO A 72 13.61 -15.02 -9.12
CA PRO A 72 13.00 -15.63 -10.30
C PRO A 72 11.95 -14.70 -10.90
N VAL A 73 11.91 -14.64 -12.22
CA VAL A 73 10.86 -14.04 -13.05
C VAL A 73 10.54 -14.98 -14.21
N TYR A 74 9.35 -14.82 -14.80
CA TYR A 74 8.86 -15.76 -15.80
C TYR A 74 8.52 -15.04 -17.10
N TYR A 75 9.05 -15.53 -18.24
CA TYR A 75 8.76 -15.08 -19.59
C TYR A 75 8.25 -16.26 -20.41
N ASP A 76 7.06 -16.15 -20.99
CA ASP A 76 6.44 -17.21 -21.80
C ASP A 76 6.38 -18.59 -21.10
N GLY A 77 6.33 -18.58 -19.77
CA GLY A 77 6.31 -19.79 -18.93
C GLY A 77 7.68 -20.32 -18.56
N GLU A 78 8.75 -19.75 -19.05
CA GLU A 78 10.13 -20.12 -18.71
C GLU A 78 10.64 -19.27 -17.54
N GLU A 79 11.35 -19.91 -16.60
CA GLU A 79 11.98 -19.26 -15.47
C GLU A 79 13.29 -18.58 -15.90
N CYS A 80 13.41 -17.30 -15.59
CA CYS A 80 14.62 -16.50 -15.74
C CYS A 80 14.96 -15.86 -14.40
N TYR A 81 16.12 -15.18 -14.32
CA TYR A 81 16.54 -14.50 -13.11
C TYR A 81 16.70 -13.00 -13.37
N TYR A 82 16.09 -12.20 -12.50
CA TYR A 82 16.22 -10.75 -12.49
C TYR A 82 17.14 -10.32 -11.34
N TYR A 83 18.05 -9.39 -11.62
CA TYR A 83 18.95 -8.83 -10.61
C TYR A 83 18.31 -7.63 -9.93
N LEU A 84 18.18 -7.68 -8.61
CA LEU A 84 17.82 -6.56 -7.75
C LEU A 84 19.08 -5.95 -7.19
N ASP A 85 19.20 -4.62 -7.26
CA ASP A 85 20.36 -3.83 -6.81
C ASP A 85 20.19 -3.25 -5.38
N GLY A 86 19.11 -3.64 -4.69
CA GLY A 86 18.75 -3.08 -3.37
C GLY A 86 17.86 -1.82 -3.43
N ASN A 87 17.64 -1.23 -4.60
CA ASN A 87 16.75 -0.08 -4.80
C ASN A 87 15.62 -0.37 -5.79
N THR A 88 15.67 -1.50 -6.49
CA THR A 88 14.66 -1.89 -7.47
C THR A 88 13.49 -2.60 -6.79
N ILE A 89 12.28 -2.23 -7.20
CA ILE A 89 11.02 -2.87 -6.85
C ILE A 89 10.44 -3.53 -8.10
N LEU A 90 10.14 -4.82 -8.03
CA LEU A 90 9.40 -5.52 -9.08
C LEU A 90 7.92 -5.58 -8.75
N ILE A 91 7.09 -5.27 -9.73
CA ILE A 91 5.62 -5.38 -9.64
C ILE A 91 5.13 -6.33 -10.74
N ASP A 92 4.16 -7.17 -10.39
CA ASP A 92 3.55 -8.08 -11.36
C ASP A 92 2.92 -7.30 -12.52
N ALA A 93 3.48 -7.45 -13.72
CA ALA A 93 3.05 -6.76 -14.94
C ALA A 93 1.55 -6.98 -15.25
N ARG A 94 0.98 -8.10 -14.80
CA ARG A 94 -0.46 -8.40 -14.96
C ARG A 94 -1.36 -7.42 -14.22
N LEU A 95 -0.85 -6.71 -13.22
CA LEU A 95 -1.59 -5.65 -12.51
C LEU A 95 -1.81 -4.40 -13.39
N CYS A 96 -1.03 -4.25 -14.47
CA CYS A 96 -1.18 -3.15 -15.44
C CYS A 96 -2.22 -3.46 -16.53
N ALA A 97 -2.68 -4.71 -16.66
CA ALA A 97 -3.53 -5.16 -17.77
C ALA A 97 -4.96 -4.58 -17.75
N SER A 98 -5.43 -4.01 -16.64
CA SER A 98 -6.81 -3.53 -16.52
C SER A 98 -6.94 -2.33 -15.59
N PRO A 99 -7.77 -1.34 -15.92
CA PRO A 99 -8.12 -0.26 -15.00
C PRO A 99 -8.72 -0.74 -13.67
N LYS A 100 -9.33 -1.94 -13.65
CA LYS A 100 -9.92 -2.54 -12.44
C LYS A 100 -8.85 -2.98 -11.43
N THR A 101 -7.61 -3.15 -11.85
CA THR A 101 -6.49 -3.57 -11.00
C THR A 101 -5.66 -2.41 -10.47
N VAL A 102 -5.93 -1.16 -10.89
CA VAL A 102 -5.16 0.04 -10.49
C VAL A 102 -5.02 0.17 -8.98
N GLY A 103 -6.11 0.09 -8.23
CA GLY A 103 -6.04 0.18 -6.77
C GLY A 103 -5.24 -0.96 -6.12
N ARG A 104 -5.19 -2.14 -6.77
CA ARG A 104 -4.36 -3.25 -6.32
C ARG A 104 -2.89 -3.02 -6.66
N LYS A 105 -2.61 -2.54 -7.89
CA LYS A 105 -1.26 -2.15 -8.32
C LYS A 105 -0.68 -1.11 -7.37
N ASN A 106 -1.41 -0.02 -7.16
CA ASN A 106 -0.98 1.08 -6.30
C ASN A 106 -0.68 0.61 -4.87
N TYR A 107 -1.56 -0.24 -4.31
CA TYR A 107 -1.35 -0.77 -2.97
C TYR A 107 -0.14 -1.71 -2.89
N THR A 108 0.04 -2.58 -3.89
CA THR A 108 1.21 -3.47 -3.95
C THR A 108 2.50 -2.65 -4.03
N LEU A 109 2.57 -1.66 -4.93
CA LEU A 109 3.76 -0.82 -5.06
C LEU A 109 4.05 -0.04 -3.76
N ALA A 110 3.02 0.56 -3.14
CA ALA A 110 3.19 1.25 -1.87
C ALA A 110 3.64 0.32 -0.73
N HIS A 111 3.26 -0.96 -0.76
CA HIS A 111 3.70 -1.97 0.18
C HIS A 111 5.20 -2.28 0.03
N GLU A 112 5.68 -2.45 -1.19
CA GLU A 112 7.11 -2.66 -1.46
C GLU A 112 7.93 -1.39 -1.14
N ILE A 113 7.40 -0.19 -1.43
CA ILE A 113 8.01 1.08 -1.00
C ILE A 113 8.10 1.13 0.53
N ALA A 114 7.06 0.72 1.24
CA ALA A 114 7.05 0.71 2.70
C ALA A 114 8.15 -0.22 3.26
N HIS A 115 8.39 -1.39 2.65
CA HIS A 115 9.51 -2.24 3.01
C HIS A 115 10.84 -1.53 2.82
N GLN A 116 11.07 -0.86 1.69
CA GLN A 116 12.30 -0.11 1.42
C GLN A 116 12.51 1.02 2.43
N ILE A 117 11.46 1.75 2.79
CA ILE A 117 11.53 2.79 3.83
C ILE A 117 11.94 2.18 5.18
N LEU A 118 11.31 1.07 5.58
CA LEU A 118 11.60 0.40 6.84
C LEU A 118 13.02 -0.17 6.87
N TYR A 119 13.50 -0.76 5.78
CA TYR A 119 14.87 -1.26 5.67
C TYR A 119 15.89 -0.14 5.81
N LYS A 120 15.68 0.99 5.12
CA LYS A 120 16.60 2.14 5.18
C LYS A 120 16.55 2.86 6.52
N ALA A 121 15.38 2.94 7.15
CA ALA A 121 15.21 3.59 8.46
C ALA A 121 15.75 2.75 9.63
N PHE A 122 15.72 1.42 9.51
CA PHE A 122 16.08 0.50 10.59
C PHE A 122 16.97 -0.66 10.08
N PRO A 123 18.16 -0.37 9.51
CA PRO A 123 19.00 -1.38 8.87
C PRO A 123 19.42 -2.51 9.82
N ASP A 124 19.70 -2.21 11.11
CA ASP A 124 20.05 -3.21 12.11
C ASP A 124 18.93 -4.19 12.43
N ALA A 125 17.69 -3.76 12.24
CA ALA A 125 16.51 -4.55 12.57
C ALA A 125 16.02 -5.41 11.39
N TYR A 126 16.20 -4.91 10.18
CA TYR A 126 15.78 -5.55 8.92
C TYR A 126 16.96 -6.09 8.10
N GLY A 127 18.20 -6.01 8.64
CA GLY A 127 19.44 -6.32 7.97
C GLY A 127 19.58 -7.78 7.47
N PRO A 128 20.70 -8.15 6.83
CA PRO A 128 20.86 -9.27 5.87
C PRO A 128 20.52 -10.68 6.39
N ALA A 129 20.31 -10.85 7.68
CA ALA A 129 19.90 -12.14 8.26
C ALA A 129 18.44 -12.53 7.97
N ARG A 130 17.62 -11.60 7.51
CA ARG A 130 16.22 -11.83 7.09
C ARG A 130 16.05 -11.44 5.63
N ARG A 131 16.48 -12.31 4.74
CA ARG A 131 16.11 -12.27 3.32
C ARG A 131 14.60 -12.51 3.20
N LEU A 132 13.83 -11.45 3.32
CA LEU A 132 12.40 -11.49 3.08
C LEU A 132 12.18 -11.10 1.62
N MET A 133 12.01 -12.11 0.79
CA MET A 133 11.18 -11.93 -0.39
C MET A 133 9.79 -11.61 0.15
N CYS A 134 9.32 -10.40 -0.10
CA CYS A 134 7.99 -9.99 0.31
C CYS A 134 6.97 -10.70 -0.57
N ASP A 135 6.62 -11.90 -0.14
CA ASP A 135 5.64 -12.76 -0.78
C ASP A 135 4.24 -12.28 -0.31
N TYR A 136 3.65 -11.37 -1.08
CA TYR A 136 2.29 -10.90 -0.81
C TYR A 136 1.28 -11.96 -1.22
N ARG A 137 1.30 -13.11 -0.53
CA ARG A 137 0.29 -14.18 -0.68
C ARG A 137 -0.98 -13.79 0.04
N ARG A 138 -1.96 -13.30 -0.69
CA ARG A 138 -3.33 -13.20 -0.18
C ARG A 138 -3.98 -14.58 -0.10
N THR A 139 -3.64 -15.36 0.90
CA THR A 139 -4.51 -16.48 1.29
C THR A 139 -5.52 -16.02 2.34
N PRO A 140 -6.78 -16.50 2.31
CA PRO A 140 -7.77 -16.19 3.35
C PRO A 140 -7.30 -16.53 4.77
N GLU A 141 -6.34 -17.42 4.90
CA GLU A 141 -5.77 -17.89 6.17
C GLU A 141 -4.69 -16.95 6.73
N SER A 142 -3.96 -16.23 5.89
CA SER A 142 -2.95 -15.26 6.32
C SER A 142 -3.54 -14.03 7.04
N ARG A 143 -4.84 -13.79 6.89
CA ARG A 143 -5.55 -12.68 7.56
C ARG A 143 -5.73 -12.87 9.08
N ARG A 144 -5.46 -14.04 9.64
CA ARG A 144 -5.83 -14.39 11.03
C ARG A 144 -4.68 -14.46 12.02
N LYS A 145 -3.44 -14.44 11.57
CA LYS A 145 -2.28 -14.41 12.49
C LYS A 145 -1.34 -13.32 12.02
N VAL A 146 -1.13 -12.29 12.84
CA VAL A 146 0.02 -11.39 12.74
C VAL A 146 1.24 -12.23 13.14
N THR A 147 1.72 -13.05 12.20
CA THR A 147 2.89 -13.89 12.42
C THR A 147 4.18 -13.18 12.01
N ASP A 148 4.06 -12.13 11.19
CA ASP A 148 5.18 -11.30 10.78
C ASP A 148 4.88 -9.82 11.04
N TRP A 149 5.57 -9.24 12.02
CA TRP A 149 5.47 -7.83 12.35
C TRP A 149 5.99 -6.93 11.24
N THR A 150 6.90 -7.42 10.43
CA THR A 150 7.47 -6.70 9.29
C THR A 150 6.39 -6.44 8.24
N GLU A 151 5.66 -7.49 7.86
CA GLU A 151 4.54 -7.39 6.92
C GLU A 151 3.41 -6.48 7.45
N TRP A 152 3.08 -6.61 8.74
CA TRP A 152 2.06 -5.73 9.33
C TRP A 152 2.48 -4.26 9.31
N GLN A 153 3.75 -3.96 9.59
CA GLN A 153 4.28 -2.59 9.56
C GLN A 153 4.31 -2.05 8.14
N ALA A 154 4.72 -2.86 7.15
CA ALA A 154 4.69 -2.48 5.75
C ALA A 154 3.26 -2.22 5.25
N ASP A 155 2.30 -3.09 5.57
CA ASP A 155 0.89 -2.89 5.27
C ASP A 155 0.32 -1.60 5.89
N ALA A 156 0.67 -1.34 7.14
CA ALA A 156 0.19 -0.15 7.84
C ALA A 156 0.80 1.13 7.24
N LEU A 157 2.10 1.10 6.91
CA LEU A 157 2.79 2.23 6.30
C LEU A 157 2.28 2.48 4.87
N ALA A 158 2.12 1.44 4.05
CA ALA A 158 1.52 1.55 2.71
C ALA A 158 0.15 2.21 2.74
N ALA A 159 -0.71 1.79 3.69
CA ALA A 159 -2.03 2.40 3.87
C ALA A 159 -1.94 3.88 4.29
N ALA A 160 -0.96 4.24 5.13
CA ALA A 160 -0.76 5.63 5.56
C ALA A 160 -0.20 6.51 4.44
N LEU A 161 0.68 5.96 3.60
CA LEU A 161 1.24 6.66 2.43
C LEU A 161 0.18 6.94 1.36
N LEU A 162 -0.61 5.92 0.97
CA LEU A 162 -1.64 6.09 -0.06
C LEU A 162 -2.89 6.85 0.41
N MET A 163 -3.19 6.78 1.70
CA MET A 163 -4.38 7.37 2.30
C MET A 163 -3.98 8.16 3.56
N PRO A 164 -3.25 9.29 3.39
CA PRO A 164 -2.92 10.17 4.49
C PRO A 164 -4.18 10.56 5.27
N LYS A 165 -4.08 10.62 6.59
CA LYS A 165 -5.25 10.90 7.44
C LYS A 165 -5.98 12.18 7.02
N ASP A 166 -5.22 13.24 6.75
CA ASP A 166 -5.79 14.54 6.37
C ASP A 166 -6.46 14.46 5.00
N ALA A 167 -5.85 13.79 4.01
CA ALA A 167 -6.48 13.59 2.69
C ALA A 167 -7.77 12.76 2.77
N VAL A 168 -7.83 11.77 3.67
CA VAL A 168 -9.07 11.00 3.91
C VAL A 168 -10.14 11.88 4.55
N LEU A 169 -9.81 12.69 5.55
CA LEU A 169 -10.75 13.60 6.22
C LEU A 169 -11.29 14.67 5.26
N ASP A 170 -10.41 15.31 4.50
CA ASP A 170 -10.78 16.28 3.47
C ASP A 170 -11.65 15.66 2.39
N GLY A 171 -11.27 14.46 1.93
CA GLY A 171 -12.05 13.71 0.96
C GLY A 171 -13.44 13.30 1.48
N MET A 172 -13.56 12.93 2.75
CA MET A 172 -14.85 12.65 3.40
C MET A 172 -15.73 13.91 3.44
N PHE A 173 -15.15 15.05 3.80
CA PHE A 173 -15.85 16.34 3.81
C PHE A 173 -16.35 16.70 2.40
N LEU A 174 -15.49 16.67 1.39
CA LEU A 174 -15.84 16.95 0.00
C LEU A 174 -16.89 16.00 -0.58
N ALA A 175 -16.85 14.73 -0.18
CA ALA A 175 -17.81 13.71 -0.61
C ALA A 175 -19.14 13.73 0.17
N GLY A 176 -19.29 14.63 1.15
CA GLY A 176 -20.49 14.74 2.00
C GLY A 176 -20.72 13.54 2.91
N LEU A 177 -19.65 12.83 3.31
CA LEU A 177 -19.71 11.66 4.17
C LEU A 177 -19.80 12.03 5.67
N GLY A 178 -19.53 13.30 6.02
CA GLY A 178 -19.42 13.78 7.39
C GLY A 178 -18.10 13.37 8.03
N GLU A 179 -17.97 13.64 9.33
CA GLU A 179 -16.75 13.37 10.09
C GLU A 179 -16.61 11.87 10.45
N HIS A 180 -17.72 11.13 10.42
CA HIS A 180 -17.77 9.73 10.84
C HIS A 180 -18.91 8.96 10.16
N ILE A 181 -18.68 7.70 9.86
CA ILE A 181 -19.66 6.78 9.26
C ILE A 181 -19.95 5.64 10.22
N GLY A 182 -21.16 5.61 10.83
CA GLY A 182 -21.56 4.53 11.71
C GLY A 182 -21.77 3.18 10.98
N THR A 183 -22.33 3.21 9.77
CA THR A 183 -22.53 2.01 8.94
C THR A 183 -22.34 2.33 7.47
N LEU A 184 -21.50 1.54 6.80
CA LEU A 184 -21.29 1.60 5.36
C LEU A 184 -21.87 0.34 4.69
N SER A 185 -22.93 0.50 3.91
CA SER A 185 -23.62 -0.61 3.25
C SER A 185 -24.27 -0.16 1.96
N LYS A 186 -24.07 -0.92 0.90
CA LYS A 186 -24.77 -0.70 -0.38
C LYS A 186 -26.29 -0.80 -0.22
N LYS A 187 -26.78 -1.67 0.66
CA LYS A 187 -28.21 -1.92 0.87
C LYS A 187 -28.86 -0.90 1.81
N TYR A 188 -28.17 -0.55 2.92
CA TYR A 188 -28.78 0.25 3.99
C TYR A 188 -28.41 1.73 3.93
N THR A 189 -27.30 2.07 3.29
CA THR A 189 -26.81 3.45 3.16
C THR A 189 -26.30 3.73 1.74
N PRO A 190 -27.16 3.57 0.69
CA PRO A 190 -26.71 3.59 -0.72
C PRO A 190 -26.01 4.90 -1.08
N ASN A 191 -26.54 6.06 -0.71
CA ASN A 191 -25.95 7.36 -1.04
C ASN A 191 -24.56 7.54 -0.40
N LYS A 192 -24.41 7.12 0.86
CA LYS A 192 -23.08 7.14 1.53
C LYS A 192 -22.13 6.14 0.88
N TYR A 193 -22.65 4.99 0.49
CA TYR A 193 -21.86 3.99 -0.21
C TYR A 193 -21.34 4.49 -1.56
N ASP A 194 -22.16 5.19 -2.34
CA ASP A 194 -21.76 5.76 -3.63
C ASP A 194 -20.73 6.89 -3.46
N SER A 195 -20.91 7.76 -2.45
CA SER A 195 -19.91 8.78 -2.11
C SER A 195 -18.59 8.16 -1.65
N PHE A 196 -18.65 7.11 -0.83
CA PHE A 196 -17.47 6.35 -0.42
C PHE A 196 -16.75 5.68 -1.62
N CYS A 197 -17.49 5.14 -2.57
CA CYS A 197 -16.90 4.55 -3.78
C CYS A 197 -16.15 5.60 -4.61
N ARG A 198 -16.73 6.80 -4.76
CA ARG A 198 -16.07 7.92 -5.45
C ARG A 198 -14.81 8.39 -4.71
N LEU A 199 -14.84 8.42 -3.38
CA LEU A 199 -13.65 8.76 -2.58
C LEU A 199 -12.53 7.71 -2.78
N ALA A 200 -12.86 6.42 -2.77
CA ALA A 200 -11.87 5.37 -3.02
C ALA A 200 -11.24 5.50 -4.42
N GLU A 201 -12.05 5.82 -5.42
CA GLU A 201 -11.61 6.05 -6.79
C GLU A 201 -10.72 7.30 -6.88
N ALA A 202 -11.12 8.40 -6.25
CA ALA A 202 -10.35 9.65 -6.21
C ALA A 202 -8.99 9.49 -5.51
N LEU A 203 -8.90 8.61 -4.50
CA LEU A 203 -7.63 8.27 -3.83
C LEU A 203 -6.83 7.18 -4.57
N GLY A 204 -7.34 6.64 -5.68
CA GLY A 204 -6.67 5.59 -6.46
C GLY A 204 -6.49 4.27 -5.72
N VAL A 205 -7.38 3.96 -4.76
CA VAL A 205 -7.32 2.75 -3.92
C VAL A 205 -8.55 1.87 -4.07
N SER A 206 -8.45 0.62 -3.63
CA SER A 206 -9.62 -0.25 -3.59
C SER A 206 -10.59 0.16 -2.46
N ARG A 207 -11.89 -0.09 -2.67
CA ARG A 207 -12.93 0.13 -1.65
C ARG A 207 -12.62 -0.58 -0.33
N SER A 208 -12.03 -1.77 -0.41
CA SER A 208 -11.61 -2.53 0.77
C SER A 208 -10.48 -1.83 1.52
N ALA A 209 -9.46 -1.34 0.79
CA ALA A 209 -8.33 -0.66 1.39
C ALA A 209 -8.79 0.62 2.12
N LEU A 210 -9.63 1.43 1.47
CA LEU A 210 -10.18 2.63 2.10
C LEU A 210 -11.04 2.29 3.34
N ALA A 211 -11.91 1.29 3.26
CA ALA A 211 -12.74 0.89 4.39
C ALA A 211 -11.89 0.46 5.59
N PHE A 212 -10.89 -0.39 5.40
CA PHE A 212 -9.97 -0.79 6.46
C PHE A 212 -9.16 0.40 7.02
N ARG A 213 -8.74 1.32 6.14
CA ARG A 213 -8.05 2.54 6.60
C ARG A 213 -8.96 3.39 7.48
N MET A 214 -10.20 3.62 7.06
CA MET A 214 -11.17 4.39 7.82
C MET A 214 -11.55 3.73 9.15
N GLU A 215 -11.70 2.40 9.21
CA GLU A 215 -11.88 1.66 10.46
C GLU A 215 -10.69 1.84 11.41
N ARG A 216 -9.45 1.76 10.89
CA ARG A 216 -8.23 1.97 11.68
C ARG A 216 -8.10 3.42 12.19
N LEU A 217 -8.58 4.40 11.44
CA LEU A 217 -8.61 5.81 11.84
C LEU A 217 -9.79 6.14 12.78
N GLY A 218 -10.70 5.20 13.05
CA GLY A 218 -11.89 5.44 13.84
C GLY A 218 -12.96 6.28 13.12
N LEU A 219 -12.92 6.32 11.79
CA LEU A 219 -13.85 7.08 10.94
C LEU A 219 -15.02 6.24 10.42
N LEU A 220 -14.98 4.93 10.64
CA LEU A 220 -15.99 3.95 10.21
C LEU A 220 -16.17 2.87 11.28
N ASP A 221 -17.40 2.68 11.80
CA ASP A 221 -17.70 1.66 12.83
C ASP A 221 -17.99 0.29 12.24
N LYS A 222 -18.89 0.24 11.23
CA LYS A 222 -19.36 -1.01 10.62
C LYS A 222 -19.20 -1.00 9.12
N ASN A 223 -18.31 -1.86 8.66
CA ASN A 223 -18.12 -2.16 7.25
C ASN A 223 -18.94 -3.39 6.86
N LEU A 224 -19.99 -3.20 6.07
CA LEU A 224 -20.84 -4.24 5.55
C LEU A 224 -20.65 -4.44 4.02
N LEU A 225 -19.49 -4.11 3.48
CA LEU A 225 -19.19 -4.23 2.04
C LEU A 225 -19.32 -5.68 1.55
N TYR A 226 -19.09 -6.66 2.44
CA TYR A 226 -19.07 -8.09 2.10
C TYR A 226 -20.19 -8.89 2.75
N LYS A 227 -21.05 -8.25 3.55
CA LYS A 227 -22.23 -8.89 4.10
C LYS A 227 -23.43 -8.57 3.21
N GLN A 228 -23.71 -9.46 2.27
CA GLN A 228 -24.96 -9.52 1.52
C GLN A 228 -25.93 -10.48 2.21
#